data_b12b5537f338511774a49f0ac5304131
#
_entry.id   b12b5537f338511774a49f0ac5304131
#
_cell.length_a   1.000
_cell.length_b   1.000
_cell.length_c   1.000
_cell.angle_alpha   90.00
_cell.angle_beta   90.00
_cell.angle_gamma   90.00
#
_symmetry.space_group_name_H-M   'P 1'
#
loop_
_entity.id
_entity.type
_entity.pdbx_description
1 polymer ?
#
loop_
_entity_poly.entity_id
_entity_poly.type
_entity_poly.pdbx_seq_one_letter_code
_entity_poly.pdbx_strand_id
1 'polypeptide(L)'
;MARRTLIAYYSMTGNTRKIADELRTAMGADCEEIHEPRARRGVGGVLRAMVDTLARREPPIEPVQRDPLDYDLLVLGGPVWAGRIAAPMRTYAHRYGALAPEVAFFCTEGGRGAEGAFAELEEFCRHAPKATLVLDAEHMEASAHRDSLQRFAATAHPAAH
;
A
#
# COMPACT_ATOMS: atom_id res chain seq x y z
N MET A 1 24.30 -1.99 9.36
CA MET A 1 23.80 -1.25 8.18
C MET A 1 22.37 -0.81 8.41
N ALA A 2 22.01 0.38 7.96
CA ALA A 2 20.63 0.86 8.05
C ALA A 2 19.74 -0.02 7.18
N ARG A 3 18.58 -0.38 7.73
CA ARG A 3 17.55 -1.16 7.03
C ARG A 3 16.94 -0.33 5.89
N ARG A 4 16.93 -0.90 4.71
CA ARG A 4 16.34 -0.24 3.52
C ARG A 4 14.87 -0.60 3.39
N THR A 5 14.04 0.42 3.30
CA THR A 5 12.59 0.27 3.17
C THR A 5 12.10 0.87 1.86
N LEU A 6 11.27 0.14 1.13
CA LEU A 6 10.55 0.62 -0.04
C LEU A 6 9.05 0.68 0.27
N ILE A 7 8.41 1.81 -0.02
CA ILE A 7 6.96 1.97 0.06
C ILE A 7 6.41 1.96 -1.37
N ALA A 8 5.73 0.89 -1.73
CA ALA A 8 5.06 0.75 -3.01
C ALA A 8 3.55 0.95 -2.83
N TYR A 9 2.95 1.85 -3.57
CA TYR A 9 1.55 2.22 -3.38
C TYR A 9 0.87 2.63 -4.68
N TYR A 10 -0.45 2.46 -4.71
CA TYR A 10 -1.32 3.01 -5.74
C TYR A 10 -2.22 4.08 -5.13
N SER A 11 -2.37 5.20 -5.82
CA SER A 11 -3.26 6.28 -5.39
C SER A 11 -4.11 6.76 -6.56
N MET A 12 -5.43 6.76 -6.38
CA MET A 12 -6.35 7.24 -7.40
C MET A 12 -6.68 8.73 -7.24
N THR A 13 -6.92 9.17 -6.00
CA THR A 13 -7.37 10.53 -5.69
C THR A 13 -6.32 11.39 -5.00
N GLY A 14 -5.16 10.81 -4.65
CA GLY A 14 -4.09 11.47 -3.92
C GLY A 14 -4.06 11.20 -2.42
N ASN A 15 -5.10 10.60 -1.83
CA ASN A 15 -5.14 10.31 -0.39
C ASN A 15 -4.05 9.31 0.01
N THR A 16 -3.93 8.20 -0.71
CA THR A 16 -2.89 7.21 -0.45
C THR A 16 -1.49 7.78 -0.66
N ARG A 17 -1.31 8.63 -1.67
CA ARG A 17 -0.03 9.32 -1.92
C ARG A 17 0.39 10.18 -0.73
N LYS A 18 -0.54 10.93 -0.17
CA LYS A 18 -0.27 11.76 1.02
C LYS A 18 0.22 10.91 2.19
N ILE A 19 -0.44 9.80 2.47
CA ILE A 19 -0.05 8.87 3.54
C ILE A 19 1.32 8.24 3.25
N ALA A 20 1.56 7.84 2.02
CA ALA A 20 2.86 7.30 1.60
C ALA A 20 3.99 8.30 1.80
N ASP A 21 3.78 9.58 1.49
CA ASP A 21 4.76 10.64 1.71
C ASP A 21 5.04 10.88 3.20
N GLU A 22 4.02 10.82 4.04
CA GLU A 22 4.19 10.93 5.49
C GLU A 22 4.96 9.73 6.05
N LEU A 23 4.63 8.52 5.61
CA LEU A 23 5.37 7.30 5.98
C LEU A 23 6.82 7.33 5.48
N ARG A 24 7.04 7.82 4.26
CA ARG A 24 8.38 7.98 3.71
C ARG A 24 9.27 8.82 4.63
N THR A 25 8.75 9.92 5.11
CA THR A 25 9.45 10.81 6.04
C THR A 25 9.69 10.12 7.39
N ALA A 26 8.67 9.48 7.95
CA ALA A 26 8.75 8.82 9.25
C ALA A 26 9.70 7.62 9.26
N MET A 27 9.83 6.90 8.15
CA MET A 27 10.62 5.67 8.04
C MET A 27 11.97 5.87 7.35
N GLY A 28 12.25 7.04 6.78
CA GLY A 28 13.43 7.24 5.95
C GLY A 28 13.44 6.32 4.73
N ALA A 29 12.27 6.09 4.14
CA ALA A 29 12.05 5.11 3.08
C ALA A 29 12.12 5.72 1.69
N ASP A 30 12.33 4.87 0.68
CA ASP A 30 12.08 5.19 -0.72
C ASP A 30 10.62 4.90 -1.07
N CYS A 31 10.09 5.59 -2.07
CA CYS A 31 8.74 5.38 -2.56
C CYS A 31 8.70 4.99 -4.03
N GLU A 32 7.77 4.12 -4.36
CA GLU A 32 7.41 3.75 -5.73
C GLU A 32 5.89 3.88 -5.89
N GLU A 33 5.44 4.85 -6.67
CA GLU A 33 4.03 4.97 -7.01
C GLU A 33 3.72 4.08 -8.22
N ILE A 34 2.72 3.22 -8.07
CA ILE A 34 2.30 2.30 -9.12
C ILE A 34 1.34 3.02 -10.05
N HIS A 35 1.63 2.99 -11.34
CA HIS A 35 0.83 3.60 -12.37
C HIS A 35 0.29 2.57 -13.35
N GLU A 36 -0.88 2.83 -13.88
CA GLU A 36 -1.44 2.06 -14.99
C GLU A 36 -1.13 2.77 -16.31
N PRO A 37 -0.86 2.02 -17.42
CA PRO A 37 -0.65 2.60 -18.73
C PRO A 37 -1.84 3.43 -19.23
N ARG A 38 -3.05 3.10 -18.76
CA ARG A 38 -4.27 3.85 -18.99
C ARG A 38 -4.72 4.51 -17.69
N ALA A 39 -4.60 5.82 -17.61
CA ALA A 39 -5.12 6.58 -16.48
C ALA A 39 -6.65 6.40 -16.38
N ARG A 40 -7.11 6.09 -15.17
CA ARG A 40 -8.55 6.00 -14.85
C ARG A 40 -9.07 7.39 -14.56
N ARG A 41 -9.84 7.94 -15.48
CA ARG A 41 -10.39 9.29 -15.35
C ARG A 41 -11.90 9.28 -15.49
N GLY A 42 -12.57 10.19 -14.77
CA GLY A 42 -14.02 10.37 -14.81
C GLY A 42 -14.79 9.19 -14.26
N VAL A 43 -16.12 9.23 -14.43
CA VAL A 43 -17.05 8.21 -13.91
C VAL A 43 -16.75 6.82 -14.52
N GLY A 44 -16.45 6.75 -15.81
CA GLY A 44 -16.11 5.49 -16.48
C GLY A 44 -14.83 4.87 -15.95
N GLY A 45 -13.84 5.68 -15.60
CA GLY A 45 -12.58 5.21 -14.99
C GLY A 45 -12.79 4.66 -13.59
N VAL A 46 -13.60 5.32 -12.77
CA VAL A 46 -13.95 4.86 -11.42
C VAL A 46 -14.72 3.53 -11.49
N LEU A 47 -15.72 3.45 -12.36
CA LEU A 47 -16.52 2.24 -12.54
C LEU A 47 -15.65 1.04 -12.97
N ARG A 48 -14.76 1.26 -13.93
CA ARG A 48 -13.80 0.23 -14.36
C ARG A 48 -12.88 -0.20 -13.22
N ALA A 49 -12.39 0.74 -12.42
CA ALA A 49 -11.55 0.44 -11.26
C ALA A 49 -12.28 -0.45 -10.25
N MET A 50 -13.55 -0.16 -9.98
CA MET A 50 -14.37 -1.00 -9.10
C MET A 50 -14.61 -2.39 -9.67
N VAL A 51 -14.94 -2.49 -10.96
CA VAL A 51 -15.15 -3.79 -11.62
C VAL A 51 -13.88 -4.64 -11.57
N ASP A 52 -12.72 -4.08 -11.89
CA ASP A 52 -11.46 -4.79 -11.85
C ASP A 52 -11.11 -5.26 -10.43
N THR A 53 -11.40 -4.44 -9.43
CA THR A 53 -11.15 -4.77 -8.02
C THR A 53 -12.06 -5.89 -7.55
N LEU A 54 -13.37 -5.79 -7.81
CA LEU A 54 -14.35 -6.80 -7.43
C LEU A 54 -14.15 -8.13 -8.17
N ALA A 55 -13.77 -8.08 -9.43
CA ALA A 55 -13.49 -9.26 -10.24
C ALA A 55 -12.11 -9.87 -9.96
N ARG A 56 -11.36 -9.35 -9.01
CA ARG A 56 -9.98 -9.77 -8.68
C ARG A 56 -9.04 -9.76 -9.89
N ARG A 57 -9.21 -8.80 -10.76
CA ARG A 57 -8.35 -8.65 -11.95
C ARG A 57 -6.99 -8.12 -11.55
N GLU A 58 -6.01 -8.46 -12.37
CA GLU A 58 -4.64 -7.96 -12.27
C GLU A 58 -4.34 -7.14 -13.53
N PRO A 59 -4.74 -5.84 -13.55
CA PRO A 59 -4.49 -5.01 -14.71
C PRO A 59 -2.99 -4.79 -14.91
N PRO A 60 -2.54 -4.50 -16.15
CA PRO A 60 -1.15 -4.16 -16.38
C PRO A 60 -0.77 -2.89 -15.61
N ILE A 61 0.44 -2.85 -15.13
CA ILE A 61 1.05 -1.68 -14.49
C ILE A 61 2.27 -1.24 -15.29
N GLU A 62 2.62 0.04 -15.20
CA GLU A 62 3.84 0.54 -15.80
C GLU A 62 5.07 -0.11 -15.16
N PRO A 63 6.20 -0.21 -15.89
CA PRO A 63 7.44 -0.76 -15.34
C PRO A 63 7.84 -0.03 -14.05
N VAL A 64 8.22 -0.80 -13.03
CA VAL A 64 8.70 -0.25 -11.77
C VAL A 64 10.13 0.26 -11.93
N GLN A 65 10.46 1.33 -11.22
CA GLN A 65 11.78 1.96 -11.29
C GLN A 65 12.72 1.45 -10.20
N ARG A 66 12.16 0.88 -9.12
CA ARG A 66 12.92 0.36 -7.98
C ARG A 66 12.73 -1.13 -7.87
N ASP A 67 13.83 -1.85 -7.74
CA ASP A 67 13.79 -3.30 -7.54
C ASP A 67 13.51 -3.61 -6.07
N PRO A 68 12.38 -4.27 -5.75
CA PRO A 68 12.09 -4.65 -4.36
C PRO A 68 13.14 -5.55 -3.72
N LEU A 69 13.92 -6.29 -4.50
CA LEU A 69 15.02 -7.13 -3.99
C LEU A 69 16.15 -6.33 -3.35
N ASP A 70 16.25 -5.03 -3.64
CA ASP A 70 17.26 -4.15 -3.04
C ASP A 70 16.88 -3.69 -1.63
N TYR A 71 15.74 -4.12 -1.10
CA TYR A 71 15.18 -3.65 0.16
C TYR A 71 14.96 -4.77 1.16
N ASP A 72 15.04 -4.42 2.45
CA ASP A 72 14.81 -5.36 3.56
C ASP A 72 13.34 -5.44 3.94
N LEU A 73 12.60 -4.34 3.76
CA LEU A 73 11.19 -4.22 4.07
C LEU A 73 10.44 -3.61 2.88
N LEU A 74 9.38 -4.27 2.46
CA LEU A 74 8.45 -3.76 1.45
C LEU A 74 7.12 -3.38 2.13
N VAL A 75 6.79 -2.10 2.10
CA VAL A 75 5.51 -1.58 2.58
C VAL A 75 4.58 -1.44 1.38
N LEU A 76 3.43 -2.10 1.43
CA LEU A 76 2.42 -2.06 0.36
C LEU A 76 1.21 -1.25 0.81
N GLY A 77 0.74 -0.35 -0.02
CA GLY A 77 -0.39 0.50 0.29
C GLY A 77 -1.29 0.84 -0.87
N GLY A 78 -2.55 1.12 -0.56
CA GLY A 78 -3.52 1.51 -1.56
C GLY A 78 -4.91 1.73 -0.97
N PRO A 79 -5.83 2.25 -1.78
CA PRO A 79 -7.23 2.38 -1.38
C PRO A 79 -7.89 1.00 -1.32
N VAL A 80 -8.87 0.88 -0.41
CA VAL A 80 -9.71 -0.29 -0.28
C VAL A 80 -11.08 0.02 -0.88
N TRP A 81 -11.50 -0.82 -1.81
CA TRP A 81 -12.81 -0.73 -2.44
C TRP A 81 -13.57 -2.04 -2.24
N ALA A 82 -14.76 -1.94 -1.62
CA ALA A 82 -15.61 -3.10 -1.35
C ALA A 82 -14.87 -4.25 -0.66
N GLY A 83 -14.03 -3.92 0.31
CA GLY A 83 -13.28 -4.91 1.10
C GLY A 83 -12.09 -5.55 0.40
N ARG A 84 -11.64 -4.98 -0.71
CA ARG A 84 -10.50 -5.48 -1.48
C ARG A 84 -9.47 -4.40 -1.75
N ILE A 85 -8.21 -4.83 -1.89
CA ILE A 85 -7.15 -3.90 -2.31
C ILE A 85 -7.37 -3.48 -3.77
N ALA A 86 -7.04 -2.23 -4.10
CA ALA A 86 -7.12 -1.72 -5.45
C ALA A 86 -6.37 -2.62 -6.45
N ALA A 87 -6.99 -2.90 -7.59
CA ALA A 87 -6.49 -3.89 -8.55
C ALA A 87 -5.03 -3.69 -9.00
N PRO A 88 -4.51 -2.45 -9.23
CA PRO A 88 -3.10 -2.28 -9.56
C PRO A 88 -2.14 -2.75 -8.47
N MET A 89 -2.52 -2.63 -7.21
CA MET A 89 -1.70 -3.16 -6.10
C MET A 89 -1.74 -4.68 -6.03
N ARG A 90 -2.82 -5.29 -6.46
CA ARG A 90 -2.88 -6.75 -6.60
C ARG A 90 -1.86 -7.23 -7.62
N THR A 91 -1.76 -6.58 -8.76
CA THR A 91 -0.76 -6.88 -9.78
C THR A 91 0.66 -6.76 -9.22
N TYR A 92 0.95 -5.67 -8.53
CA TYR A 92 2.26 -5.44 -7.91
C TYR A 92 2.59 -6.49 -6.85
N ALA A 93 1.67 -6.72 -5.92
CA ALA A 93 1.86 -7.67 -4.83
C ALA A 93 2.05 -9.11 -5.33
N HIS A 94 1.29 -9.53 -6.33
CA HIS A 94 1.44 -10.85 -6.94
C HIS A 94 2.82 -11.01 -7.58
N ARG A 95 3.31 -9.96 -8.24
CA ARG A 95 4.58 -9.99 -8.95
C ARG A 95 5.79 -9.90 -8.01
N TYR A 96 5.72 -9.08 -6.98
CA TYR A 96 6.88 -8.73 -6.15
C TYR A 96 6.74 -9.04 -4.67
N GLY A 97 5.53 -9.23 -4.16
CA GLY A 97 5.28 -9.34 -2.72
C GLY A 97 6.02 -10.49 -2.03
N ALA A 98 6.10 -11.64 -2.67
CA ALA A 98 6.77 -12.83 -2.13
C ALA A 98 8.31 -12.74 -2.21
N LEU A 99 8.85 -11.77 -2.93
CA LEU A 99 10.30 -11.58 -3.09
C LEU A 99 10.93 -10.78 -1.92
N ALA A 100 10.12 -10.01 -1.21
CA ALA A 100 10.61 -9.20 -0.09
C ALA A 100 10.84 -10.06 1.15
N PRO A 101 11.95 -9.85 1.90
CA PRO A 101 12.20 -10.58 3.16
C PRO A 101 11.14 -10.30 4.21
N GLU A 102 10.64 -9.07 4.30
CA GLU A 102 9.61 -8.64 5.23
C GLU A 102 8.65 -7.68 4.55
N VAL A 103 7.39 -7.70 4.99
CA VAL A 103 6.33 -6.85 4.46
C VAL A 103 5.56 -6.14 5.57
N ALA A 104 4.96 -5.01 5.23
CA ALA A 104 4.00 -4.30 6.05
C ALA A 104 2.93 -3.70 5.12
N PHE A 105 1.72 -3.49 5.63
CA PHE A 105 0.61 -3.04 4.80
C PHE A 105 -0.06 -1.81 5.38
N PHE A 106 -0.45 -0.88 4.52
CA PHE A 106 -1.34 0.20 4.90
C PHE A 106 -2.44 0.37 3.86
N CYS A 107 -3.58 0.88 4.30
CA CYS A 107 -4.66 1.20 3.39
C CYS A 107 -5.36 2.50 3.80
N THR A 108 -5.99 3.10 2.80
CA THR A 108 -6.91 4.21 2.98
C THR A 108 -8.31 3.71 2.65
N GLU A 109 -9.24 3.96 3.55
CA GLU A 109 -10.63 3.54 3.37
C GLU A 109 -11.60 4.61 3.89
N GLY A 110 -12.80 4.63 3.35
CA GLY A 110 -13.91 5.46 3.84
C GLY A 110 -14.97 4.65 4.57
N GLY A 111 -14.58 3.53 5.21
CA GLY A 111 -15.55 2.67 5.89
C GLY A 111 -14.94 1.38 6.42
N ARG A 112 -15.34 0.25 5.84
CA ARG A 112 -14.92 -1.08 6.28
C ARG A 112 -14.28 -1.85 5.15
N GLY A 113 -13.45 -2.84 5.48
CA GLY A 113 -12.92 -3.79 4.51
C GLY A 113 -11.40 -3.92 4.48
N ALA A 114 -10.69 -3.21 5.35
CA ALA A 114 -9.23 -3.33 5.45
C ALA A 114 -8.77 -4.76 5.68
N GLU A 115 -9.49 -5.51 6.50
CA GLU A 115 -9.15 -6.92 6.79
C GLU A 115 -9.11 -7.77 5.53
N GLY A 116 -10.08 -7.62 4.64
CA GLY A 116 -10.12 -8.34 3.38
C GLY A 116 -8.98 -7.96 2.45
N ALA A 117 -8.66 -6.67 2.37
CA ALA A 117 -7.54 -6.16 1.58
C ALA A 117 -6.20 -6.69 2.10
N PHE A 118 -6.00 -6.68 3.41
CA PHE A 118 -4.76 -7.20 4.02
C PHE A 118 -4.63 -8.71 3.86
N ALA A 119 -5.73 -9.45 3.95
CA ALA A 119 -5.73 -10.89 3.69
C ALA A 119 -5.29 -11.20 2.24
N GLU A 120 -5.77 -10.43 1.26
CA GLU A 120 -5.31 -10.58 -0.13
C GLU A 120 -3.80 -10.31 -0.26
N LEU A 121 -3.31 -9.23 0.34
CA LEU A 121 -1.89 -8.89 0.27
C LEU A 121 -1.01 -9.96 0.95
N GLU A 122 -1.45 -10.47 2.10
CA GLU A 122 -0.75 -11.54 2.81
C GLU A 122 -0.67 -12.83 1.98
N GLU A 123 -1.75 -13.17 1.28
CA GLU A 123 -1.79 -14.33 0.39
C GLU A 123 -0.74 -14.21 -0.72
N PHE A 124 -0.63 -13.05 -1.37
CA PHE A 124 0.37 -12.82 -2.41
C PHE A 124 1.80 -12.77 -1.87
N CYS A 125 1.99 -12.12 -0.74
CA CYS A 125 3.32 -11.98 -0.13
C CYS A 125 3.82 -13.25 0.54
N ARG A 126 2.93 -14.17 0.92
CA ARG A 126 3.24 -15.42 1.64
C ARG A 126 3.92 -15.18 2.99
N HIS A 127 3.76 -14.00 3.55
CA HIS A 127 4.28 -13.59 4.85
C HIS A 127 3.20 -12.84 5.61
N ALA A 128 3.16 -13.05 6.93
CA ALA A 128 2.41 -12.15 7.80
C ALA A 128 3.08 -10.77 7.82
N PRO A 129 2.30 -9.67 7.76
CA PRO A 129 2.89 -8.35 7.81
C PRO A 129 3.47 -8.04 9.19
N LYS A 130 4.58 -7.31 9.22
CA LYS A 130 5.20 -6.81 10.46
C LYS A 130 4.31 -5.80 11.18
N ALA A 131 3.56 -5.02 10.42
CA ALA A 131 2.61 -4.03 10.92
C ALA A 131 1.53 -3.78 9.87
N THR A 132 0.36 -3.34 10.33
CA THR A 132 -0.72 -2.87 9.47
C THR A 132 -1.19 -1.49 9.92
N LEU A 133 -1.64 -0.68 8.98
CA LEU A 133 -2.16 0.66 9.23
C LEU A 133 -3.41 0.88 8.39
N VAL A 134 -4.49 1.26 9.05
CA VAL A 134 -5.73 1.68 8.39
C VAL A 134 -5.96 3.15 8.70
N LEU A 135 -6.10 3.97 7.68
CA LEU A 135 -6.39 5.39 7.83
C LEU A 135 -7.68 5.74 7.09
N ASP A 136 -8.62 6.28 7.85
CA ASP A 136 -9.80 6.93 7.32
C ASP A 136 -9.47 8.41 7.11
N ALA A 137 -9.32 8.81 5.86
CA ALA A 137 -8.90 10.15 5.50
C ALA A 137 -9.92 11.25 5.87
N GLU A 138 -11.18 10.86 6.13
CA GLU A 138 -12.26 11.83 6.37
C GLU A 138 -12.59 12.05 7.86
N HIS A 139 -12.24 11.11 8.74
CA HIS A 139 -12.76 11.09 10.12
C HIS A 139 -11.70 11.07 11.22
N MET A 140 -10.42 11.12 10.90
CA MET A 140 -9.37 11.02 11.90
C MET A 140 -8.81 12.37 12.30
N GLU A 141 -8.80 12.65 13.61
CA GLU A 141 -8.10 13.83 14.14
C GLU A 141 -6.60 13.79 13.84
N ALA A 142 -5.99 14.96 13.59
CA ALA A 142 -4.60 15.07 13.17
C ALA A 142 -3.60 14.45 14.17
N SER A 143 -3.89 14.50 15.47
CA SER A 143 -3.05 13.88 16.49
C SER A 143 -3.10 12.36 16.45
N ALA A 144 -4.30 11.79 16.34
CA ALA A 144 -4.50 10.34 16.24
C ALA A 144 -3.89 9.79 14.95
N HIS A 145 -4.00 10.54 13.86
CA HIS A 145 -3.36 10.22 12.59
C HIS A 145 -1.83 10.12 12.73
N ARG A 146 -1.19 11.11 13.32
CA ARG A 146 0.27 11.11 13.53
C ARG A 146 0.72 9.96 14.43
N ASP A 147 -0.01 9.71 15.52
CA ASP A 147 0.30 8.63 16.44
C ASP A 147 0.20 7.26 15.78
N SER A 148 -0.79 7.06 14.93
CA SER A 148 -0.96 5.83 14.16
C SER A 148 0.18 5.60 13.17
N LEU A 149 0.59 6.65 12.45
CA LEU A 149 1.74 6.59 11.53
C LEU A 149 3.03 6.27 12.27
N GLN A 150 3.28 6.91 13.39
CA GLN A 150 4.49 6.68 14.19
C GLN A 150 4.54 5.27 14.78
N ARG A 151 3.43 4.76 15.28
CA ARG A 151 3.34 3.37 15.78
C ARG A 151 3.59 2.37 14.68
N PHE A 152 2.99 2.57 13.51
CA PHE A 152 3.23 1.73 12.35
C PHE A 152 4.71 1.73 11.95
N ALA A 153 5.31 2.90 11.81
CA ALA A 153 6.71 3.04 11.46
C ALA A 153 7.64 2.34 12.47
N ALA A 154 7.38 2.52 13.76
CA ALA A 154 8.18 1.90 14.82
C ALA A 154 8.03 0.37 14.86
N THR A 155 6.84 -0.14 14.56
CA THR A 155 6.58 -1.60 14.55
C THR A 155 7.12 -2.26 13.30
N ALA A 156 6.94 -1.64 12.15
CA ALA A 156 7.40 -2.18 10.87
C ALA A 156 8.92 -2.08 10.70
N HIS A 157 9.51 -1.06 11.28
CA HIS A 157 10.94 -0.79 11.18
C HIS A 157 11.50 -0.45 12.58
N PRO A 158 11.61 -1.44 13.48
CA PRO A 158 12.18 -1.21 14.79
C PRO A 158 13.62 -0.72 14.66
N ALA A 159 13.96 0.30 15.45
CA ALA A 159 15.32 0.81 15.49
C ALA A 159 16.28 -0.34 15.87
N ALA A 160 17.40 -0.40 15.16
CA ALA A 160 18.45 -1.36 15.49
C ALA A 160 18.99 -1.04 16.90
N HIS A 161 18.94 -2.02 17.79
CA HIS A 161 19.54 -1.93 19.12
C HIS A 161 21.02 -2.25 19.06
#